data_c2abc1dd52b7eb63cbbdef3d33c5da71
#
_entry.id   c2abc1dd52b7eb63cbbdef3d33c5da71
#
_cell.length_a   1.000
_cell.length_b   1.000
_cell.length_c   1.000
_cell.angle_alpha   90.00
_cell.angle_beta   90.00
_cell.angle_gamma   90.00
#
_symmetry.space_group_name_H-M   'P 1'
#
loop_
_entity.id
_entity.type
_entity.pdbx_description
1 polymer ?
#
loop_
_entity_poly.entity_id
_entity_poly.type
_entity_poly.pdbx_seq_one_letter_code
_entity_poly.pdbx_strand_id
1 'polypeptide(L)'
;MLETADALAVPPMQRAVISALSSLSAADRVETVTRRMLQAGNKDYLYYLVLASTGQPDALATVVKGFRSNTGVKRDAAFEALLNWKGIEVADELYTICKESASSNYFDPALTTYVKLVSNPAFTGENRLLSLRKAMEIAKTDAQKIAILQQIENTGTFLGMLYAGEFLDQKPVQQAAANAVMNNCFG
;
A
#
# COMPACT_ATOMS: atom_id res chain seq x y z
N MET A 1 23.05 14.36 7.89
CA MET A 1 21.81 14.73 8.61
C MET A 1 21.10 13.48 9.13
N LEU A 2 20.31 12.76 8.32
CA LEU A 2 19.71 11.47 8.77
C LEU A 2 20.78 10.43 9.12
N GLU A 3 21.91 10.45 8.43
CA GLU A 3 23.02 9.48 8.58
C GLU A 3 23.70 9.54 9.94
N THR A 4 23.63 10.67 10.64
CA THR A 4 24.25 10.90 11.94
C THR A 4 23.26 10.77 13.11
N ALA A 5 21.99 10.53 12.79
CA ALA A 5 20.95 10.40 13.82
C ALA A 5 21.00 9.02 14.48
N ASP A 6 20.69 8.98 15.78
CA ASP A 6 20.39 7.75 16.48
C ASP A 6 19.08 7.13 15.96
N ALA A 7 18.93 5.82 16.06
CA ALA A 7 17.77 5.10 15.53
C ALA A 7 16.43 5.69 15.99
N LEU A 8 16.33 6.15 17.23
CA LEU A 8 15.13 6.78 17.79
C LEU A 8 14.87 8.18 17.22
N ALA A 9 15.91 8.86 16.73
CA ALA A 9 15.80 10.20 16.17
C ALA A 9 15.47 10.18 14.67
N VAL A 10 15.66 9.06 13.97
CA VAL A 10 15.42 8.95 12.51
C VAL A 10 13.97 9.27 12.12
N PRO A 11 12.90 8.69 12.72
CA PRO A 11 11.54 8.97 12.30
C PRO A 11 11.12 10.46 12.49
N PRO A 12 11.39 11.14 13.61
CA PRO A 12 11.06 12.54 13.73
C PRO A 12 11.89 13.42 12.77
N MET A 13 13.15 13.08 12.49
CA MET A 13 13.96 13.79 11.52
C MET A 13 13.46 13.59 10.08
N GLN A 14 13.01 12.40 9.70
CA GLN A 14 12.37 12.16 8.42
C GLN A 14 11.13 13.04 8.24
N ARG A 15 10.25 13.12 9.25
CA ARG A 15 9.08 14.01 9.23
C ARG A 15 9.47 15.48 9.07
N ALA A 16 10.49 15.93 9.77
CA ALA A 16 11.01 17.30 9.66
C ALA A 16 11.54 17.59 8.25
N VAL A 17 12.27 16.64 7.64
CA VAL A 17 12.77 16.76 6.26
C VAL A 17 11.60 16.81 5.28
N ILE A 18 10.60 15.94 5.41
CA ILE A 18 9.40 15.94 4.57
C ILE A 18 8.68 17.29 4.67
N SER A 19 8.51 17.82 5.87
CA SER A 19 7.90 19.13 6.10
C SER A 19 8.72 20.27 5.46
N ALA A 20 10.03 20.26 5.61
CA ALA A 20 10.91 21.27 5.00
C ALA A 20 10.89 21.24 3.47
N LEU A 21 10.76 20.06 2.87
CA LEU A 21 10.68 19.88 1.41
C LEU A 21 9.31 20.26 0.85
N SER A 22 8.27 20.41 1.66
CA SER A 22 6.91 20.70 1.18
C SER A 22 6.76 22.01 0.41
N SER A 23 7.67 22.98 0.63
CA SER A 23 7.71 24.26 -0.09
C SER A 23 8.33 24.17 -1.49
N LEU A 24 9.01 23.08 -1.82
CA LEU A 24 9.64 22.86 -3.12
C LEU A 24 8.65 22.27 -4.11
N SER A 25 8.90 22.44 -5.42
CA SER A 25 8.19 21.72 -6.46
C SER A 25 8.40 20.20 -6.33
N ALA A 26 7.49 19.39 -6.90
CA ALA A 26 7.61 17.94 -6.84
C ALA A 26 8.92 17.43 -7.45
N ALA A 27 9.36 18.00 -8.57
CA ALA A 27 10.60 17.65 -9.24
C ALA A 27 11.82 18.00 -8.37
N ASP A 28 11.86 19.23 -7.81
CA ASP A 28 12.96 19.67 -6.95
C ASP A 28 13.09 18.83 -5.68
N ARG A 29 11.95 18.37 -5.14
CA ARG A 29 11.93 17.45 -4.00
C ARG A 29 12.65 16.14 -4.33
N VAL A 30 12.28 15.49 -5.45
CA VAL A 30 12.90 14.22 -5.87
C VAL A 30 14.39 14.42 -6.11
N GLU A 31 14.78 15.46 -6.84
CA GLU A 31 16.18 15.75 -7.11
C GLU A 31 16.98 15.97 -5.83
N THR A 32 16.45 16.78 -4.92
CA THR A 32 17.11 17.08 -3.63
C THR A 32 17.30 15.82 -2.80
N VAL A 33 16.28 14.96 -2.68
CA VAL A 33 16.34 13.72 -1.91
C VAL A 33 17.29 12.74 -2.56
N THR A 34 17.22 12.54 -3.88
CA THR A 34 18.09 11.63 -4.62
C THR A 34 19.56 12.03 -4.48
N ARG A 35 19.86 13.33 -4.57
CA ARG A 35 21.23 13.84 -4.36
C ARG A 35 21.73 13.52 -2.93
N ARG A 36 20.87 13.65 -1.93
CA ARG A 36 21.21 13.29 -0.55
C ARG A 36 21.42 11.79 -0.36
N MET A 37 20.61 10.96 -1.00
CA MET A 37 20.79 9.50 -0.98
C MET A 37 22.18 9.10 -1.54
N LEU A 38 22.59 9.70 -2.65
CA LEU A 38 23.92 9.43 -3.22
C LEU A 38 25.05 9.80 -2.25
N GLN A 39 24.89 10.87 -1.48
CA GLN A 39 25.86 11.30 -0.45
C GLN A 39 25.84 10.41 0.79
N ALA A 40 24.69 9.80 1.10
CA ALA A 40 24.50 8.97 2.28
C ALA A 40 25.17 7.59 2.19
N GLY A 41 25.56 7.16 0.99
CA GLY A 41 26.21 5.87 0.78
C GLY A 41 25.40 4.71 1.32
N ASN A 42 25.95 3.95 2.27
CA ASN A 42 25.27 2.78 2.85
C ASN A 42 24.02 3.10 3.67
N LYS A 43 23.75 4.37 3.98
CA LYS A 43 22.57 4.84 4.72
C LYS A 43 21.52 5.49 3.81
N ASP A 44 21.57 5.27 2.51
CA ASP A 44 20.63 5.74 1.51
C ASP A 44 19.17 5.34 1.83
N TYR A 45 18.97 4.17 2.41
CA TYR A 45 17.66 3.64 2.80
C TYR A 45 16.89 4.53 3.79
N LEU A 46 17.56 5.37 4.57
CA LEU A 46 16.93 6.32 5.48
C LEU A 46 16.09 7.37 4.76
N TYR A 47 16.30 7.55 3.46
CA TYR A 47 15.59 8.50 2.63
C TYR A 47 14.41 7.89 1.86
N TYR A 48 14.18 6.57 1.89
CA TYR A 48 13.09 5.95 1.14
C TYR A 48 11.72 6.49 1.55
N LEU A 49 11.48 6.69 2.84
CA LEU A 49 10.22 7.28 3.33
C LEU A 49 10.07 8.74 2.88
N VAL A 50 11.17 9.48 2.81
CA VAL A 50 11.17 10.86 2.31
C VAL A 50 10.84 10.88 0.80
N LEU A 51 11.41 9.96 0.01
CA LEU A 51 11.06 9.79 -1.40
C LEU A 51 9.57 9.44 -1.56
N ALA A 52 9.05 8.52 -0.76
CA ALA A 52 7.65 8.11 -0.82
C ALA A 52 6.68 9.30 -0.61
N SER A 53 7.09 10.27 0.20
CA SER A 53 6.30 11.48 0.45
C SER A 53 6.16 12.39 -0.77
N THR A 54 7.01 12.22 -1.78
CA THR A 54 6.97 13.03 -3.02
C THR A 54 5.85 12.59 -3.98
N GLY A 55 5.45 11.32 -3.92
CA GLY A 55 4.42 10.75 -4.79
C GLY A 55 4.79 10.70 -6.29
N GLN A 56 6.07 10.79 -6.64
CA GLN A 56 6.52 10.87 -8.03
C GLN A 56 6.90 9.48 -8.57
N PRO A 57 6.61 9.17 -9.86
CA PRO A 57 6.89 7.86 -10.45
C PRO A 57 8.36 7.44 -10.34
N ASP A 58 9.31 8.35 -10.57
CA ASP A 58 10.75 8.06 -10.47
C ASP A 58 11.16 7.72 -9.03
N ALA A 59 10.53 8.38 -8.05
CA ALA A 59 10.72 8.06 -6.64
C ALA A 59 10.18 6.66 -6.32
N LEU A 60 9.01 6.27 -6.87
CA LEU A 60 8.47 4.92 -6.72
C LEU A 60 9.43 3.87 -7.27
N ALA A 61 9.92 4.05 -8.49
CA ALA A 61 10.87 3.13 -9.11
C ALA A 61 12.13 2.94 -8.26
N THR A 62 12.63 4.02 -7.65
CA THR A 62 13.78 3.96 -6.75
C THR A 62 13.50 3.15 -5.49
N VAL A 63 12.33 3.35 -4.85
CA VAL A 63 11.95 2.62 -3.64
C VAL A 63 11.68 1.14 -3.96
N VAL A 64 10.99 0.83 -5.06
CA VAL A 64 10.76 -0.54 -5.55
C VAL A 64 12.09 -1.26 -5.79
N LYS A 65 13.04 -0.61 -6.47
CA LYS A 65 14.39 -1.15 -6.64
C LYS A 65 15.06 -1.41 -5.29
N GLY A 66 14.90 -0.48 -4.33
CA GLY A 66 15.40 -0.65 -2.97
C GLY A 66 14.85 -1.89 -2.28
N PHE A 67 13.55 -2.15 -2.40
CA PHE A 67 12.91 -3.35 -1.87
C PHE A 67 13.40 -4.64 -2.53
N ARG A 68 13.54 -4.65 -3.86
CA ARG A 68 13.89 -5.86 -4.62
C ARG A 68 15.36 -6.23 -4.56
N SER A 69 16.26 -5.22 -4.50
CA SER A 69 17.71 -5.43 -4.59
C SER A 69 18.41 -5.54 -3.23
N ASN A 70 17.73 -5.28 -2.13
CA ASN A 70 18.32 -5.31 -0.79
C ASN A 70 17.74 -6.44 0.07
N THR A 71 18.34 -6.63 1.25
CA THR A 71 17.91 -7.55 2.30
C THR A 71 17.94 -6.82 3.66
N GLY A 72 17.31 -7.42 4.68
CA GLY A 72 17.30 -6.88 6.05
C GLY A 72 16.81 -5.45 6.13
N VAL A 73 17.41 -4.64 6.97
CA VAL A 73 16.96 -3.28 7.32
C VAL A 73 16.71 -2.38 6.10
N LYS A 74 17.52 -2.52 5.05
CA LYS A 74 17.33 -1.71 3.83
C LYS A 74 16.07 -2.11 3.07
N ARG A 75 15.80 -3.41 2.99
CA ARG A 75 14.57 -3.93 2.38
C ARG A 75 13.34 -3.54 3.19
N ASP A 76 13.44 -3.64 4.52
CA ASP A 76 12.35 -3.29 5.43
C ASP A 76 12.01 -1.80 5.33
N ALA A 77 13.02 -0.93 5.27
CA ALA A 77 12.84 0.51 5.09
C ALA A 77 12.20 0.86 3.73
N ALA A 78 12.58 0.17 2.67
CA ALA A 78 11.94 0.34 1.37
C ALA A 78 10.48 -0.15 1.40
N PHE A 79 10.20 -1.27 2.05
CA PHE A 79 8.84 -1.78 2.21
C PHE A 79 7.97 -0.81 3.03
N GLU A 80 8.47 -0.29 4.13
CA GLU A 80 7.78 0.74 4.91
C GLU A 80 7.44 1.97 4.06
N ALA A 81 8.37 2.40 3.21
CA ALA A 81 8.12 3.50 2.28
C ALA A 81 7.00 3.19 1.27
N LEU A 82 6.94 1.94 0.74
CA LEU A 82 5.84 1.50 -0.14
C LEU A 82 4.49 1.50 0.59
N LEU A 83 4.44 1.04 1.85
CA LEU A 83 3.22 1.05 2.66
C LEU A 83 2.72 2.48 2.95
N ASN A 84 3.61 3.45 3.01
CA ASN A 84 3.31 4.86 3.26
C ASN A 84 3.17 5.70 1.98
N TRP A 85 3.17 5.06 0.82
CA TRP A 85 2.95 5.75 -0.46
C TRP A 85 1.55 6.34 -0.54
N LYS A 86 1.44 7.59 -1.01
CA LYS A 86 0.16 8.32 -1.01
C LYS A 86 -0.72 8.07 -2.23
N GLY A 87 -0.14 7.65 -3.35
CA GLY A 87 -0.85 7.46 -4.61
C GLY A 87 -1.26 6.01 -4.85
N ILE A 88 -2.13 5.82 -5.83
CA ILE A 88 -2.57 4.49 -6.26
C ILE A 88 -1.49 3.74 -7.04
N GLU A 89 -0.47 4.45 -7.52
CA GLU A 89 0.58 3.91 -8.38
C GLU A 89 1.35 2.76 -7.73
N VAL A 90 1.39 2.72 -6.40
CA VAL A 90 2.03 1.64 -5.62
C VAL A 90 1.18 0.37 -5.55
N ALA A 91 -0.11 0.41 -5.91
CA ALA A 91 -1.02 -0.72 -5.71
C ALA A 91 -0.57 -1.99 -6.46
N ASP A 92 -0.16 -1.85 -7.71
CA ASP A 92 0.31 -3.00 -8.51
C ASP A 92 1.57 -3.63 -7.92
N GLU A 93 2.46 -2.82 -7.36
CA GLU A 93 3.66 -3.33 -6.68
C GLU A 93 3.30 -4.06 -5.38
N LEU A 94 2.40 -3.51 -4.56
CA LEU A 94 1.93 -4.17 -3.35
C LEU A 94 1.23 -5.51 -3.66
N TYR A 95 0.41 -5.56 -4.71
CA TYR A 95 -0.20 -6.79 -5.18
C TYR A 95 0.85 -7.82 -5.62
N THR A 96 1.88 -7.38 -6.34
CA THR A 96 3.00 -8.23 -6.77
C THR A 96 3.77 -8.77 -5.58
N ILE A 97 4.04 -7.93 -4.57
CA ILE A 97 4.68 -8.34 -3.31
C ILE A 97 3.85 -9.42 -2.61
N CYS A 98 2.52 -9.28 -2.57
CA CYS A 98 1.65 -10.32 -2.01
C CYS A 98 1.80 -11.65 -2.73
N LYS A 99 1.88 -11.65 -4.06
CA LYS A 99 2.03 -12.88 -4.85
C LYS A 99 3.40 -13.54 -4.67
N GLU A 100 4.46 -12.75 -4.68
CA GLU A 100 5.84 -13.23 -4.60
C GLU A 100 6.26 -13.60 -3.16
N SER A 101 5.68 -12.93 -2.17
CA SER A 101 6.08 -13.02 -0.77
C SER A 101 5.04 -13.69 0.12
N ALA A 102 4.29 -14.62 -0.43
CA ALA A 102 3.12 -15.24 0.20
C ALA A 102 3.38 -15.85 1.60
N SER A 103 4.60 -16.19 1.94
CA SER A 103 4.97 -16.78 3.25
C SER A 103 5.80 -15.84 4.12
N SER A 104 5.92 -14.57 3.75
CA SER A 104 6.75 -13.60 4.45
C SER A 104 5.95 -12.64 5.31
N ASN A 105 6.64 -11.94 6.20
CA ASN A 105 6.07 -10.86 7.02
C ASN A 105 5.58 -9.66 6.19
N TYR A 106 5.89 -9.61 4.90
CA TYR A 106 5.45 -8.55 4.00
C TYR A 106 4.03 -8.75 3.47
N PHE A 107 3.52 -9.99 3.47
CA PHE A 107 2.23 -10.32 2.87
C PHE A 107 1.05 -9.56 3.49
N ASP A 108 0.84 -9.71 4.79
CA ASP A 108 -0.32 -9.12 5.47
C ASP A 108 -0.34 -7.58 5.41
N PRO A 109 0.77 -6.86 5.68
CA PRO A 109 0.78 -5.41 5.54
C PRO A 109 0.57 -4.96 4.08
N ALA A 110 1.15 -5.66 3.10
CA ALA A 110 0.98 -5.33 1.69
C ALA A 110 -0.48 -5.51 1.25
N LEU A 111 -1.12 -6.64 1.60
CA LEU A 111 -2.52 -6.90 1.28
C LEU A 111 -3.45 -5.87 1.93
N THR A 112 -3.23 -5.56 3.21
CA THR A 112 -4.03 -4.57 3.94
C THR A 112 -3.93 -3.19 3.29
N THR A 113 -2.71 -2.77 2.93
CA THR A 113 -2.48 -1.48 2.27
C THR A 113 -3.05 -1.46 0.86
N TYR A 114 -2.88 -2.55 0.09
CA TYR A 114 -3.49 -2.69 -1.24
C TYR A 114 -5.01 -2.53 -1.16
N VAL A 115 -5.68 -3.30 -0.30
CA VAL A 115 -7.14 -3.24 -0.12
C VAL A 115 -7.59 -1.82 0.23
N LYS A 116 -6.89 -1.15 1.15
CA LYS A 116 -7.19 0.25 1.52
C LYS A 116 -7.08 1.21 0.34
N LEU A 117 -6.03 1.10 -0.47
CA LEU A 117 -5.80 1.98 -1.62
C LEU A 117 -6.86 1.80 -2.70
N VAL A 118 -7.17 0.55 -3.07
CA VAL A 118 -8.12 0.25 -4.15
C VAL A 118 -9.57 0.48 -3.74
N SER A 119 -9.85 0.59 -2.44
CA SER A 119 -11.18 0.90 -1.90
C SER A 119 -11.49 2.39 -1.86
N ASN A 120 -10.58 3.25 -2.35
CA ASN A 120 -10.78 4.70 -2.34
C ASN A 120 -12.08 5.08 -3.07
N PRO A 121 -13.00 5.84 -2.44
CA PRO A 121 -14.27 6.28 -3.05
C PRO A 121 -14.11 7.15 -4.31
N ALA A 122 -12.92 7.69 -4.57
CA ALA A 122 -12.63 8.40 -5.81
C ALA A 122 -12.67 7.51 -7.06
N PHE A 123 -12.59 6.18 -6.89
CA PHE A 123 -12.74 5.22 -7.99
C PHE A 123 -14.20 4.77 -8.13
N THR A 124 -14.61 4.41 -9.35
CA THR A 124 -15.93 3.84 -9.59
C THR A 124 -16.09 2.51 -8.84
N GLY A 125 -17.35 2.17 -8.51
CA GLY A 125 -17.64 0.92 -7.82
C GLY A 125 -17.11 -0.30 -8.56
N GLU A 126 -17.23 -0.30 -9.88
CA GLU A 126 -16.74 -1.39 -10.74
C GLU A 126 -15.21 -1.53 -10.68
N ASN A 127 -14.46 -0.43 -10.73
CA ASN A 127 -13.00 -0.46 -10.62
C ASN A 127 -12.55 -0.94 -9.24
N ARG A 128 -13.24 -0.48 -8.18
CA ARG A 128 -13.01 -0.98 -6.82
C ARG A 128 -13.27 -2.48 -6.74
N LEU A 129 -14.43 -2.94 -7.22
CA LEU A 129 -14.79 -4.35 -7.22
C LEU A 129 -13.76 -5.20 -7.95
N LEU A 130 -13.32 -4.79 -9.14
CA LEU A 130 -12.32 -5.53 -9.93
C LEU A 130 -11.02 -5.73 -9.13
N SER A 131 -10.55 -4.69 -8.47
CA SER A 131 -9.33 -4.75 -7.65
C SER A 131 -9.52 -5.57 -6.37
N LEU A 132 -10.69 -5.47 -5.73
CA LEU A 132 -11.03 -6.26 -4.54
C LEU A 132 -11.18 -7.75 -4.85
N ARG A 133 -11.66 -8.12 -6.03
CA ARG A 133 -11.67 -9.51 -6.49
C ARG A 133 -10.26 -10.09 -6.60
N LYS A 134 -9.31 -9.33 -7.16
CA LYS A 134 -7.89 -9.73 -7.17
C LYS A 134 -7.34 -9.94 -5.75
N ALA A 135 -7.70 -9.06 -4.80
CA ALA A 135 -7.32 -9.24 -3.40
C ALA A 135 -7.91 -10.52 -2.81
N MET A 136 -9.18 -10.83 -3.11
CA MET A 136 -9.86 -12.03 -2.62
C MET A 136 -9.19 -13.33 -3.11
N GLU A 137 -8.68 -13.35 -4.36
CA GLU A 137 -7.98 -14.50 -4.93
C GLU A 137 -6.71 -14.88 -4.17
N ILE A 138 -6.05 -13.91 -3.55
CA ILE A 138 -4.81 -14.11 -2.81
C ILE A 138 -5.00 -14.14 -1.29
N ALA A 139 -6.20 -13.81 -0.80
CA ALA A 139 -6.53 -13.83 0.62
C ALA A 139 -6.45 -15.25 1.19
N LYS A 140 -5.77 -15.42 2.33
CA LYS A 140 -5.45 -16.71 2.93
C LYS A 140 -6.28 -17.02 4.16
N THR A 141 -6.71 -15.98 4.87
CA THR A 141 -7.44 -16.11 6.13
C THR A 141 -8.85 -15.58 6.01
N ASP A 142 -9.75 -16.10 6.83
CA ASP A 142 -11.13 -15.61 6.90
C ASP A 142 -11.17 -14.13 7.31
N ALA A 143 -10.27 -13.69 8.17
CA ALA A 143 -10.16 -12.28 8.56
C ALA A 143 -9.84 -11.37 7.37
N GLN A 144 -8.93 -11.79 6.47
CA GLN A 144 -8.61 -11.05 5.25
C GLN A 144 -9.82 -11.01 4.30
N LYS A 145 -10.51 -12.15 4.12
CA LYS A 145 -11.72 -12.24 3.28
C LYS A 145 -12.84 -11.35 3.83
N ILE A 146 -13.05 -11.34 5.15
CA ILE A 146 -14.03 -10.48 5.81
C ILE A 146 -13.69 -9.00 5.53
N ALA A 147 -12.43 -8.59 5.71
CA ALA A 147 -12.01 -7.23 5.45
C ALA A 147 -12.23 -6.82 3.99
N ILE A 148 -12.01 -7.71 3.02
CA ILE A 148 -12.28 -7.46 1.61
C ILE A 148 -13.79 -7.36 1.33
N LEU A 149 -14.61 -8.28 1.88
CA LEU A 149 -16.07 -8.23 1.74
C LEU A 149 -16.66 -6.93 2.29
N GLN A 150 -16.14 -6.43 3.41
CA GLN A 150 -16.52 -5.12 3.96
C GLN A 150 -16.21 -3.96 3.02
N GLN A 151 -15.17 -4.07 2.18
CA GLN A 151 -14.91 -3.05 1.15
C GLN A 151 -15.82 -3.25 -0.08
N ILE A 152 -16.15 -4.49 -0.44
CA ILE A 152 -17.10 -4.79 -1.53
C ILE A 152 -18.50 -4.28 -1.15
N GLU A 153 -18.88 -4.34 0.11
CA GLU A 153 -20.11 -3.76 0.66
C GLU A 153 -20.34 -2.30 0.23
N ASN A 154 -19.27 -1.54 0.10
CA ASN A 154 -19.31 -0.11 -0.21
C ASN A 154 -19.13 0.19 -1.72
N THR A 155 -19.15 -0.81 -2.59
CA THR A 155 -18.97 -0.56 -4.03
C THR A 155 -20.23 0.00 -4.70
N GLY A 156 -21.43 -0.28 -4.17
CA GLY A 156 -22.71 0.17 -4.71
C GLY A 156 -22.99 -0.40 -6.11
N THR A 157 -22.56 -1.64 -6.40
CA THR A 157 -22.70 -2.24 -7.73
C THR A 157 -23.48 -3.55 -7.70
N PHE A 158 -24.30 -3.79 -8.72
CA PHE A 158 -24.99 -5.06 -8.90
C PHE A 158 -24.00 -6.24 -9.00
N LEU A 159 -22.86 -6.05 -9.66
CA LEU A 159 -21.83 -7.08 -9.74
C LEU A 159 -21.18 -7.34 -8.37
N GLY A 160 -21.08 -6.32 -7.51
CA GLY A 160 -20.62 -6.47 -6.11
C GLY A 160 -21.57 -7.34 -5.31
N MET A 161 -22.89 -7.14 -5.47
CA MET A 161 -23.91 -7.98 -4.88
C MET A 161 -23.77 -9.45 -5.31
N LEU A 162 -23.70 -9.70 -6.62
CA LEU A 162 -23.56 -11.06 -7.15
C LEU A 162 -22.29 -11.74 -6.65
N TYR A 163 -21.18 -11.04 -6.68
CA TYR A 163 -19.89 -11.58 -6.23
C TYR A 163 -19.89 -11.89 -4.73
N ALA A 164 -20.44 -11.00 -3.91
CA ALA A 164 -20.57 -11.26 -2.47
C ALA A 164 -21.46 -12.48 -2.19
N GLY A 165 -22.48 -12.70 -3.03
CA GLY A 165 -23.38 -13.86 -2.94
C GLY A 165 -22.68 -15.22 -3.00
N GLU A 166 -21.55 -15.31 -3.70
CA GLU A 166 -20.73 -16.54 -3.80
C GLU A 166 -20.16 -17.00 -2.45
N PHE A 167 -20.16 -16.13 -1.44
CA PHE A 167 -19.60 -16.41 -0.12
C PHE A 167 -20.66 -16.69 0.96
N LEU A 168 -21.96 -16.67 0.63
CA LEU A 168 -23.04 -16.84 1.61
C LEU A 168 -23.05 -18.23 2.27
N ASP A 169 -22.57 -19.26 1.61
CA ASP A 169 -22.49 -20.62 2.15
C ASP A 169 -21.21 -20.88 2.95
N GLN A 170 -20.28 -19.94 2.99
CA GLN A 170 -19.02 -20.04 3.72
C GLN A 170 -19.20 -19.48 5.14
N LYS A 171 -19.52 -20.35 6.12
CA LYS A 171 -19.82 -19.97 7.52
C LYS A 171 -18.91 -18.89 8.12
N PRO A 172 -17.55 -18.96 8.00
CA PRO A 172 -16.70 -17.97 8.65
C PRO A 172 -16.85 -16.54 8.12
N VAL A 173 -17.27 -16.39 6.86
CA VAL A 173 -17.39 -15.08 6.17
C VAL A 173 -18.84 -14.73 5.83
N GLN A 174 -19.79 -15.61 6.14
CA GLN A 174 -21.20 -15.51 5.76
C GLN A 174 -21.84 -14.18 6.13
N GLN A 175 -21.58 -13.69 7.36
CA GLN A 175 -22.18 -12.43 7.83
C GLN A 175 -21.66 -11.23 7.01
N ALA A 176 -20.37 -11.19 6.72
CA ALA A 176 -19.79 -10.12 5.89
C ALA A 176 -20.31 -10.19 4.45
N ALA A 177 -20.46 -11.39 3.91
CA ALA A 177 -21.04 -11.61 2.58
C ALA A 177 -22.51 -11.14 2.53
N ALA A 178 -23.32 -11.48 3.54
CA ALA A 178 -24.72 -11.05 3.61
C ALA A 178 -24.86 -9.52 3.68
N ASN A 179 -24.01 -8.86 4.48
CA ASN A 179 -23.99 -7.40 4.56
C ASN A 179 -23.64 -6.78 3.19
N ALA A 180 -22.61 -7.32 2.52
CA ALA A 180 -22.19 -6.85 1.20
C ALA A 180 -23.29 -7.05 0.13
N VAL A 181 -24.03 -8.17 0.17
CA VAL A 181 -25.19 -8.40 -0.71
C VAL A 181 -26.26 -7.36 -0.45
N MET A 182 -26.64 -7.16 0.81
CA MET A 182 -27.73 -6.24 1.18
C MET A 182 -27.41 -4.79 0.79
N ASN A 183 -26.20 -4.32 1.11
CA ASN A 183 -25.84 -2.93 0.87
C ASN A 183 -25.66 -2.61 -0.62
N ASN A 184 -25.18 -3.56 -1.43
CA ASN A 184 -25.11 -3.38 -2.88
C ASN A 184 -26.49 -3.56 -3.59
N CYS A 185 -27.50 -4.10 -2.91
CA CYS A 185 -28.85 -4.24 -3.47
C CYS A 185 -29.65 -2.94 -3.37
N PHE A 186 -29.39 -2.11 -2.36
CA PHE A 186 -30.18 -0.91 -2.03
C PHE A 186 -29.39 0.40 -2.22
N GLY A 187 -28.17 0.36 -2.80
CA GLY A 187 -27.28 1.51 -3.09
C GLY A 187 -27.45 2.03 -4.54
#